data_09a9ba9f24a58d0cb3b8a872340b4e2d
#
_entry.id   09a9ba9f24a58d0cb3b8a872340b4e2d
#
_cell.length_a   1.000
_cell.length_b   1.000
_cell.length_c   1.000
_cell.angle_alpha   90.00
_cell.angle_beta   90.00
_cell.angle_gamma   90.00
#
_symmetry.space_group_name_H-M   'P 1'
#
loop_
_entity.id
_entity.type
_entity.pdbx_description
1 polymer ?
#
loop_
_entity_poly.entity_id
_entity_poly.type
_entity_poly.pdbx_seq_one_letter_code
_entity_poly.pdbx_strand_id
1 'polypeptide(L)'
;RQYPEFLFPGKTQLVTKDDEAVPVESVSLLDTANPFTYVSTFKAIREWNPDVLIVRYWMSYFAPSLGYVTRRMKKHCKVISILDNVVPHEPHFFDTPLTRYFLKGSTGSVTLCEAVSKDLLRISPDSKYTVIQHPLYSHFGDKKDRNTAEKKFGLKPGMKNLLFFGLIREYKGLDILLEAFRLLPDDYQLIIAGEPYGSFERYSDIIRSLPTSAQERIFMDLKYIKDSEVT
;
A
#
# COMPACT_ATOMS: atom_id res chain seq x y z
N ARG A 1 -1.70 16.09 7.54
CA ARG A 1 -2.53 14.91 7.87
C ARG A 1 -2.93 14.21 6.57
N GLN A 2 -2.65 12.93 6.43
CA GLN A 2 -2.95 12.16 5.21
C GLN A 2 -4.43 11.74 5.15
N TYR A 3 -4.93 11.16 6.24
CA TYR A 3 -6.32 10.68 6.35
C TYR A 3 -7.00 11.27 7.57
N PRO A 4 -8.31 11.56 7.51
CA PRO A 4 -9.14 11.71 8.70
C PRO A 4 -9.15 10.39 9.50
N GLU A 5 -9.25 10.46 10.83
CA GLU A 5 -9.19 9.27 11.70
C GLU A 5 -10.27 8.23 11.36
N PHE A 6 -11.47 8.71 11.02
CA PHE A 6 -12.59 7.83 10.67
C PHE A 6 -12.42 7.07 9.33
N LEU A 7 -11.50 7.51 8.45
CA LEU A 7 -11.18 6.84 7.19
C LEU A 7 -9.94 5.96 7.27
N PHE A 8 -9.26 5.95 8.41
CA PHE A 8 -8.06 5.16 8.62
C PHE A 8 -8.22 4.24 9.83
N PRO A 9 -8.65 3.00 9.63
CA PRO A 9 -8.83 2.03 10.71
C PRO A 9 -7.52 1.47 11.29
N GLY A 10 -6.35 1.82 10.70
CA GLY A 10 -5.03 1.47 11.24
C GLY A 10 -4.69 2.27 12.51
N LYS A 11 -3.81 1.71 13.35
CA LYS A 11 -3.44 2.32 14.64
C LYS A 11 -2.57 3.57 14.51
N THR A 12 -1.75 3.69 13.46
CA THR A 12 -0.88 4.84 13.22
C THR A 12 -0.69 5.14 11.74
N GLN A 13 -0.60 6.42 11.40
CA GLN A 13 -0.25 6.90 10.05
C GLN A 13 1.21 7.40 9.98
N LEU A 14 1.94 7.34 11.07
CA LEU A 14 3.27 7.91 11.20
C LEU A 14 4.28 6.80 11.44
N VAL A 15 5.47 6.98 10.88
CA VAL A 15 6.65 6.16 11.17
C VAL A 15 6.94 6.24 12.67
N THR A 16 7.14 5.11 13.30
CA THR A 16 7.50 4.98 14.70
C THR A 16 9.01 4.86 14.87
N LYS A 17 9.51 4.96 16.11
CA LYS A 17 10.95 4.78 16.39
C LYS A 17 11.45 3.35 16.11
N ASP A 18 10.53 2.42 15.98
CA ASP A 18 10.82 0.99 15.72
C ASP A 18 10.90 0.67 14.21
N ASP A 19 10.58 1.64 13.34
CA ASP A 19 10.70 1.50 11.90
C ASP A 19 12.09 1.94 11.45
N GLU A 20 12.78 1.13 10.65
CA GLU A 20 14.11 1.44 10.09
C GLU A 20 14.06 2.47 8.94
N ALA A 21 13.16 3.43 9.04
CA ALA A 21 13.02 4.47 8.02
C ALA A 21 14.19 5.46 8.09
N VAL A 22 14.78 5.75 6.95
CA VAL A 22 15.79 6.81 6.85
C VAL A 22 15.12 8.16 7.15
N PRO A 23 15.56 8.89 8.19
CA PRO A 23 14.98 10.18 8.51
C PRO A 23 15.27 11.17 7.37
N VAL A 24 14.21 11.75 6.82
CA VAL A 24 14.28 12.80 5.81
C VAL A 24 13.73 14.09 6.41
N GLU A 25 14.46 15.20 6.26
CA GLU A 25 13.96 16.50 6.64
C GLU A 25 12.66 16.80 5.88
N SER A 26 11.59 17.03 6.63
CA SER A 26 10.26 17.16 6.03
C SER A 26 9.41 18.20 6.77
N VAL A 27 8.54 18.87 6.02
CA VAL A 27 7.59 19.83 6.56
C VAL A 27 6.16 19.38 6.22
N SER A 28 5.34 19.19 7.25
CA SER A 28 3.94 18.78 7.11
C SER A 28 3.05 19.99 6.83
N LEU A 29 2.76 20.27 5.57
CA LEU A 29 1.96 21.43 5.13
C LEU A 29 0.54 21.08 4.71
N LEU A 30 0.35 19.89 4.09
CA LEU A 30 -0.89 19.52 3.44
C LEU A 30 -1.77 18.65 4.35
N ASP A 31 -2.97 19.14 4.65
CA ASP A 31 -4.05 18.36 5.23
C ASP A 31 -5.12 18.12 4.15
N THR A 32 -5.35 16.86 3.79
CA THR A 32 -6.27 16.49 2.71
C THR A 32 -7.73 16.82 3.01
N ALA A 33 -8.09 16.91 4.31
CA ALA A 33 -9.43 17.26 4.76
C ALA A 33 -9.65 18.77 4.90
N ASN A 34 -8.57 19.59 4.86
CA ASN A 34 -8.65 21.03 5.04
C ASN A 34 -8.22 21.79 3.76
N PRO A 35 -9.16 22.29 2.94
CA PRO A 35 -8.86 23.00 1.69
C PRO A 35 -8.02 24.27 1.84
N PHE A 36 -8.05 24.92 3.01
CA PHE A 36 -7.20 26.10 3.27
C PHE A 36 -5.72 25.75 3.21
N THR A 37 -5.36 24.54 3.61
CA THR A 37 -3.97 24.07 3.54
C THR A 37 -3.48 23.86 2.11
N TYR A 38 -4.38 23.67 1.14
CA TYR A 38 -3.99 23.54 -0.28
C TYR A 38 -3.36 24.84 -0.78
N VAL A 39 -3.95 25.97 -0.38
CA VAL A 39 -3.46 27.30 -0.78
C VAL A 39 -2.12 27.60 -0.09
N SER A 40 -2.01 27.36 1.23
CA SER A 40 -0.77 27.58 1.96
C SER A 40 0.36 26.69 1.50
N THR A 41 0.07 25.40 1.20
CA THR A 41 1.04 24.45 0.63
C THR A 41 1.53 24.93 -0.74
N PHE A 42 0.62 25.34 -1.63
CA PHE A 42 1.02 25.90 -2.92
C PHE A 42 1.93 27.12 -2.76
N LYS A 43 1.59 28.08 -1.86
CA LYS A 43 2.40 29.26 -1.62
C LYS A 43 3.80 28.91 -1.10
N ALA A 44 3.89 28.00 -0.13
CA ALA A 44 5.17 27.57 0.43
C ALA A 44 6.06 26.87 -0.62
N ILE A 45 5.50 25.96 -1.44
CA ILE A 45 6.26 25.30 -2.50
C ILE A 45 6.70 26.32 -3.57
N ARG A 46 5.84 27.27 -3.92
CA ARG A 46 6.18 28.33 -4.88
C ARG A 46 7.30 29.24 -4.37
N GLU A 47 7.28 29.58 -3.08
CA GLU A 47 8.33 30.37 -2.43
C GLU A 47 9.67 29.63 -2.44
N TRP A 48 9.64 28.31 -2.27
CA TRP A 48 10.80 27.43 -2.40
C TRP A 48 11.37 27.39 -3.82
N ASN A 49 10.56 27.73 -4.82
CA ASN A 49 10.90 27.84 -6.23
C ASN A 49 11.63 26.62 -6.82
N PRO A 50 11.08 25.40 -6.71
CA PRO A 50 11.74 24.21 -7.22
C PRO A 50 11.71 24.14 -8.75
N ASP A 51 12.73 23.57 -9.37
CA ASP A 51 12.76 23.25 -10.81
C ASP A 51 11.81 22.10 -11.15
N VAL A 52 11.67 21.14 -10.23
CA VAL A 52 10.82 19.96 -10.38
C VAL A 52 10.08 19.69 -9.08
N LEU A 53 8.78 19.49 -9.20
CA LEU A 53 7.93 18.97 -8.13
C LEU A 53 7.61 17.51 -8.40
N ILE A 54 8.02 16.60 -7.52
CA ILE A 54 7.67 15.18 -7.59
C ILE A 54 6.51 14.92 -6.63
N VAL A 55 5.46 14.25 -7.13
CA VAL A 55 4.26 13.94 -6.35
C VAL A 55 3.92 12.47 -6.48
N ARG A 56 3.82 11.74 -5.37
CA ARG A 56 3.35 10.37 -5.34
C ARG A 56 1.82 10.32 -5.25
N TYR A 57 1.19 9.45 -6.04
CA TYR A 57 -0.26 9.31 -6.13
C TYR A 57 -0.65 7.82 -6.16
N TRP A 58 -1.59 7.42 -5.29
CA TRP A 58 -2.00 6.02 -5.17
C TRP A 58 -3.51 5.82 -5.02
N MET A 59 -4.30 6.89 -4.80
CA MET A 59 -5.76 6.79 -4.73
C MET A 59 -6.44 8.15 -4.98
N SER A 60 -7.66 8.08 -5.47
CA SER A 60 -8.46 9.24 -5.89
C SER A 60 -8.80 10.21 -4.77
N TYR A 61 -8.85 9.74 -3.52
CA TYR A 61 -9.08 10.57 -2.33
C TYR A 61 -8.12 11.77 -2.25
N PHE A 62 -6.86 11.60 -2.70
CA PHE A 62 -5.87 12.68 -2.71
C PHE A 62 -5.99 13.64 -3.89
N ALA A 63 -6.80 13.30 -4.88
CA ALA A 63 -6.89 14.09 -6.10
C ALA A 63 -7.31 15.55 -5.87
N PRO A 64 -8.25 15.91 -4.98
CA PRO A 64 -8.59 17.30 -4.74
C PRO A 64 -7.43 18.12 -4.21
N SER A 65 -6.72 17.62 -3.20
CA SER A 65 -5.61 18.32 -2.55
C SER A 65 -4.37 18.37 -3.44
N LEU A 66 -3.90 17.21 -3.90
CA LEU A 66 -2.71 17.12 -4.74
C LEU A 66 -2.96 17.78 -6.11
N GLY A 67 -4.14 17.57 -6.70
CA GLY A 67 -4.51 18.17 -7.98
C GLY A 67 -4.60 19.70 -7.93
N TYR A 68 -5.05 20.28 -6.79
CA TYR A 68 -5.02 21.72 -6.60
C TYR A 68 -3.59 22.25 -6.63
N VAL A 69 -2.68 21.63 -5.88
CA VAL A 69 -1.27 22.06 -5.78
C VAL A 69 -0.54 21.86 -7.11
N THR A 70 -0.62 20.66 -7.69
CA THR A 70 0.10 20.32 -8.93
C THR A 70 -0.34 21.17 -10.11
N ARG A 71 -1.65 21.40 -10.29
CA ARG A 71 -2.16 22.23 -11.39
C ARG A 71 -1.72 23.68 -11.32
N ARG A 72 -1.48 24.21 -10.10
CA ARG A 72 -0.92 25.55 -9.94
C ARG A 72 0.59 25.56 -10.15
N MET A 73 1.29 24.56 -9.56
CA MET A 73 2.74 24.45 -9.68
C MET A 73 3.21 24.17 -11.11
N LYS A 74 2.41 23.46 -11.93
CA LYS A 74 2.70 23.22 -13.36
C LYS A 74 2.98 24.49 -14.17
N LYS A 75 2.53 25.64 -13.70
CA LYS A 75 2.81 26.95 -14.32
C LYS A 75 4.17 27.53 -13.94
N HIS A 76 4.84 26.96 -12.95
CA HIS A 76 6.06 27.47 -12.34
C HIS A 76 7.23 26.49 -12.47
N CYS A 77 6.98 25.17 -12.43
CA CYS A 77 8.00 24.13 -12.54
C CYS A 77 7.45 22.90 -13.27
N LYS A 78 8.34 21.96 -13.57
CA LYS A 78 7.93 20.63 -14.04
C LYS A 78 7.28 19.85 -12.90
N VAL A 79 6.15 19.19 -13.16
CA VAL A 79 5.46 18.34 -12.19
C VAL A 79 5.50 16.90 -12.68
N ILE A 80 6.19 16.04 -11.95
CA ILE A 80 6.30 14.61 -12.23
C ILE A 80 5.49 13.85 -11.19
N SER A 81 4.56 13.04 -11.66
CA SER A 81 3.72 12.20 -10.80
C SER A 81 4.20 10.76 -10.79
N ILE A 82 4.53 10.23 -9.62
CA ILE A 82 4.78 8.79 -9.44
C ILE A 82 3.45 8.14 -9.12
N LEU A 83 3.01 7.23 -9.99
CA LEU A 83 1.70 6.60 -9.94
C LEU A 83 1.83 5.15 -9.46
N ASP A 84 1.41 4.88 -8.21
CA ASP A 84 1.33 3.53 -7.68
C ASP A 84 0.10 2.80 -8.24
N ASN A 85 -1.06 3.51 -8.23
CA ASN A 85 -2.31 3.09 -8.82
C ASN A 85 -3.01 4.28 -9.46
N VAL A 86 -3.63 4.06 -10.61
CA VAL A 86 -4.45 5.05 -11.31
C VAL A 86 -5.94 4.71 -11.16
N VAL A 87 -6.24 3.40 -11.11
CA VAL A 87 -7.55 2.85 -10.79
C VAL A 87 -7.44 2.14 -9.45
N PRO A 88 -8.26 2.46 -8.44
CA PRO A 88 -8.30 1.73 -7.18
C PRO A 88 -8.70 0.26 -7.37
N HIS A 89 -8.24 -0.62 -6.46
CA HIS A 89 -8.67 -2.03 -6.46
C HIS A 89 -10.17 -2.20 -6.19
N GLU A 90 -10.75 -1.28 -5.43
CA GLU A 90 -12.18 -1.18 -5.14
C GLU A 90 -12.70 0.13 -5.77
N PRO A 91 -13.11 0.13 -7.06
CA PRO A 91 -13.40 1.36 -7.79
C PRO A 91 -14.77 1.93 -7.43
N HIS A 92 -14.84 3.26 -7.33
CA HIS A 92 -16.06 4.03 -7.17
C HIS A 92 -16.31 4.93 -8.39
N PHE A 93 -17.54 5.35 -8.62
CA PHE A 93 -17.93 6.17 -9.76
C PHE A 93 -17.18 7.51 -9.87
N PHE A 94 -16.72 8.06 -8.75
CA PHE A 94 -16.00 9.34 -8.68
C PHE A 94 -14.48 9.22 -8.88
N ASP A 95 -13.90 8.01 -8.86
CA ASP A 95 -12.44 7.82 -8.92
C ASP A 95 -11.85 8.30 -10.23
N THR A 96 -12.45 7.92 -11.35
CA THR A 96 -11.96 8.33 -12.67
C THR A 96 -11.97 9.85 -12.88
N PRO A 97 -13.05 10.60 -12.61
CA PRO A 97 -13.04 12.07 -12.75
C PRO A 97 -12.04 12.75 -11.81
N LEU A 98 -11.89 12.28 -10.57
CA LEU A 98 -10.92 12.79 -9.61
C LEU A 98 -9.48 12.54 -10.07
N THR A 99 -9.16 11.32 -10.47
CA THR A 99 -7.83 10.96 -10.99
C THR A 99 -7.50 11.79 -12.25
N ARG A 100 -8.45 11.96 -13.16
CA ARG A 100 -8.26 12.82 -14.34
C ARG A 100 -8.02 14.30 -13.95
N TYR A 101 -8.69 14.78 -12.92
CA TYR A 101 -8.45 16.13 -12.37
C TYR A 101 -7.01 16.28 -11.88
N PHE A 102 -6.48 15.29 -11.15
CA PHE A 102 -5.10 15.27 -10.66
C PHE A 102 -4.10 15.22 -11.83
N LEU A 103 -4.29 14.29 -12.79
CA LEU A 103 -3.37 14.08 -13.92
C LEU A 103 -3.21 15.33 -14.79
N LYS A 104 -4.22 16.20 -14.89
CA LYS A 104 -4.10 17.50 -15.57
C LYS A 104 -3.03 18.41 -14.96
N GLY A 105 -2.64 18.18 -13.70
CA GLY A 105 -1.54 18.87 -13.01
C GLY A 105 -0.18 18.35 -13.36
N SER A 106 -0.06 17.16 -13.94
CA SER A 106 1.24 16.54 -14.26
C SER A 106 1.80 17.05 -15.59
N THR A 107 3.12 17.20 -15.64
CA THR A 107 3.87 17.43 -16.88
C THR A 107 4.29 16.10 -17.51
N GLY A 108 4.54 15.10 -16.67
CA GLY A 108 4.84 13.73 -17.02
C GLY A 108 4.58 12.81 -15.84
N SER A 109 4.57 11.51 -16.06
CA SER A 109 4.27 10.51 -15.05
C SER A 109 5.30 9.38 -15.07
N VAL A 110 5.55 8.81 -13.91
CA VAL A 110 6.27 7.54 -13.72
C VAL A 110 5.24 6.53 -13.25
N THR A 111 5.13 5.40 -13.94
CA THR A 111 4.32 4.25 -13.50
C THR A 111 5.25 3.13 -13.03
N LEU A 112 4.84 2.39 -12.00
CA LEU A 112 5.69 1.37 -11.38
C LEU A 112 5.55 -0.01 -12.05
N CYS A 113 4.59 -0.16 -12.96
CA CYS A 113 4.44 -1.36 -13.80
C CYS A 113 3.59 -1.06 -15.03
N GLU A 114 3.62 -1.97 -16.01
CA GLU A 114 2.87 -1.87 -17.27
C GLU A 114 1.33 -1.86 -17.07
N ALA A 115 0.80 -2.52 -16.03
CA ALA A 115 -0.62 -2.51 -15.76
C ALA A 115 -1.11 -1.09 -15.42
N VAL A 116 -0.35 -0.38 -14.57
CA VAL A 116 -0.66 1.01 -14.20
C VAL A 116 -0.55 1.96 -15.40
N SER A 117 0.39 1.73 -16.33
CA SER A 117 0.50 2.56 -17.53
C SER A 117 -0.68 2.35 -18.49
N LYS A 118 -1.18 1.13 -18.61
CA LYS A 118 -2.40 0.84 -19.40
C LYS A 118 -3.62 1.55 -18.81
N ASP A 119 -3.77 1.54 -17.49
CA ASP A 119 -4.85 2.26 -16.80
C ASP A 119 -4.70 3.78 -16.95
N LEU A 120 -3.47 4.31 -16.88
CA LEU A 120 -3.19 5.72 -17.13
C LEU A 120 -3.65 6.13 -18.52
N LEU A 121 -3.30 5.39 -19.57
CA LEU A 121 -3.68 5.70 -20.94
C LEU A 121 -5.20 5.58 -21.17
N ARG A 122 -5.88 4.67 -20.46
CA ARG A 122 -7.35 4.56 -20.51
C ARG A 122 -8.03 5.80 -19.95
N ILE A 123 -7.48 6.40 -18.87
CA ILE A 123 -8.04 7.61 -18.22
C ILE A 123 -7.58 8.89 -18.91
N SER A 124 -6.34 8.95 -19.38
CA SER A 124 -5.68 10.12 -19.97
C SER A 124 -4.76 9.68 -21.12
N PRO A 125 -5.31 9.49 -22.34
CA PRO A 125 -4.58 8.94 -23.50
C PRO A 125 -3.32 9.72 -23.90
N ASP A 126 -3.34 11.04 -23.69
CA ASP A 126 -2.23 11.93 -24.08
C ASP A 126 -1.16 12.07 -22.99
N SER A 127 -1.22 11.29 -21.92
CA SER A 127 -0.25 11.37 -20.83
C SER A 127 1.15 10.94 -21.27
N LYS A 128 2.13 11.79 -21.00
CA LYS A 128 3.56 11.42 -21.13
C LYS A 128 3.95 10.61 -19.90
N TYR A 129 4.52 9.43 -20.10
CA TYR A 129 4.93 8.58 -19.01
C TYR A 129 6.19 7.76 -19.33
N THR A 130 6.80 7.24 -18.27
CA THR A 130 7.88 6.25 -18.32
C THR A 130 7.56 5.16 -17.30
N VAL A 131 7.78 3.90 -17.67
CA VAL A 131 7.67 2.78 -16.73
C VAL A 131 9.02 2.59 -16.03
N ILE A 132 9.02 2.69 -14.71
CA ILE A 132 10.17 2.36 -13.87
C ILE A 132 9.68 1.30 -12.88
N GLN A 133 10.20 0.08 -12.98
CA GLN A 133 9.78 -1.00 -12.10
C GLN A 133 10.00 -0.66 -10.63
N HIS A 134 9.06 -1.08 -9.79
CA HIS A 134 9.16 -0.89 -8.35
C HIS A 134 10.48 -1.51 -7.84
N PRO A 135 11.31 -0.75 -7.10
CA PRO A 135 12.54 -1.29 -6.55
C PRO A 135 12.25 -2.43 -5.55
N LEU A 136 13.19 -3.37 -5.46
CA LEU A 136 13.13 -4.41 -4.45
C LEU A 136 13.31 -3.80 -3.05
N TYR A 137 12.58 -4.35 -2.09
CA TYR A 137 12.76 -4.00 -0.68
C TYR A 137 13.98 -4.74 -0.13
N SER A 138 15.09 -4.03 0.05
CA SER A 138 16.36 -4.59 0.57
C SER A 138 16.66 -4.19 2.02
N HIS A 139 15.76 -3.43 2.67
CA HIS A 139 15.97 -2.87 4.00
C HIS A 139 15.58 -3.81 5.15
N PHE A 140 14.96 -4.95 4.85
CA PHE A 140 14.53 -5.89 5.90
C PHE A 140 15.67 -6.68 6.57
N GLY A 141 16.92 -6.49 6.12
CA GLY A 141 18.09 -7.19 6.65
C GLY A 141 18.34 -8.56 6.02
N ASP A 142 19.25 -9.32 6.62
CA ASP A 142 19.65 -10.62 6.12
C ASP A 142 18.63 -11.71 6.45
N LYS A 143 18.47 -12.66 5.52
CA LYS A 143 17.60 -13.82 5.71
C LYS A 143 18.00 -14.64 6.93
N LYS A 144 17.06 -14.84 7.85
CA LYS A 144 17.24 -15.68 9.02
C LYS A 144 17.25 -17.17 8.69
N ASP A 145 17.88 -17.95 9.57
CA ASP A 145 17.86 -19.41 9.46
C ASP A 145 16.42 -19.96 9.59
N ARG A 146 16.10 -20.93 8.73
CA ARG A 146 14.77 -21.56 8.68
C ARG A 146 14.36 -22.17 10.02
N ASN A 147 15.29 -22.85 10.73
CA ASN A 147 14.96 -23.49 11.99
C ASN A 147 14.61 -22.46 13.08
N THR A 148 15.24 -21.30 13.05
CA THR A 148 14.92 -20.17 13.94
C THR A 148 13.51 -19.64 13.67
N ALA A 149 13.14 -19.47 12.40
CA ALA A 149 11.80 -19.04 12.00
C ALA A 149 10.73 -20.08 12.36
N GLU A 150 10.99 -21.36 12.10
CA GLU A 150 10.07 -22.46 12.44
C GLU A 150 9.80 -22.51 13.95
N LYS A 151 10.83 -22.38 14.79
CA LYS A 151 10.68 -22.31 16.25
C LYS A 151 9.88 -21.10 16.70
N LYS A 152 10.14 -19.91 16.12
CA LYS A 152 9.42 -18.66 16.46
C LYS A 152 7.92 -18.78 16.25
N PHE A 153 7.51 -19.41 15.16
CA PHE A 153 6.09 -19.57 14.79
C PHE A 153 5.48 -20.90 15.27
N GLY A 154 6.24 -21.75 15.95
CA GLY A 154 5.79 -23.08 16.40
C GLY A 154 5.47 -24.02 15.24
N LEU A 155 6.13 -23.86 14.10
CA LEU A 155 5.88 -24.64 12.89
C LEU A 155 6.39 -26.08 13.05
N LYS A 156 5.70 -27.01 12.38
CA LYS A 156 6.13 -28.42 12.35
C LYS A 156 7.33 -28.57 11.40
N PRO A 157 8.46 -29.15 11.85
CA PRO A 157 9.63 -29.32 10.98
C PRO A 157 9.33 -30.26 9.79
N GLY A 158 9.99 -29.99 8.67
CA GLY A 158 9.87 -30.83 7.47
C GLY A 158 8.61 -30.59 6.62
N MET A 159 7.68 -29.78 7.08
CA MET A 159 6.49 -29.40 6.30
C MET A 159 6.79 -28.28 5.30
N LYS A 160 5.95 -28.20 4.27
CA LYS A 160 5.97 -27.11 3.28
C LYS A 160 5.20 -25.92 3.84
N ASN A 161 5.87 -24.76 3.90
CA ASN A 161 5.30 -23.55 4.47
C ASN A 161 4.67 -22.68 3.37
N LEU A 162 3.39 -22.38 3.53
CA LEU A 162 2.70 -21.31 2.79
C LEU A 162 2.65 -20.08 3.67
N LEU A 163 2.90 -18.91 3.10
CA LEU A 163 2.84 -17.64 3.82
C LEU A 163 1.86 -16.70 3.14
N PHE A 164 0.86 -16.25 3.90
CA PHE A 164 0.06 -15.08 3.59
C PHE A 164 0.60 -13.92 4.43
N PHE A 165 1.12 -12.86 3.78
CA PHE A 165 1.82 -11.78 4.47
C PHE A 165 1.25 -10.40 4.12
N GLY A 166 1.21 -9.52 5.13
CA GLY A 166 0.88 -8.10 5.03
C GLY A 166 -0.55 -7.79 5.45
N LEU A 167 -0.98 -6.54 5.27
CA LEU A 167 -2.31 -6.08 5.67
C LEU A 167 -3.40 -6.99 5.10
N ILE A 168 -4.25 -7.56 5.97
CA ILE A 168 -5.29 -8.50 5.55
C ILE A 168 -6.50 -7.72 5.08
N ARG A 169 -6.74 -7.74 3.74
CA ARG A 169 -7.87 -7.09 3.08
C ARG A 169 -8.57 -8.07 2.15
N GLU A 170 -9.85 -7.84 1.91
CA GLU A 170 -10.70 -8.74 1.11
C GLU A 170 -10.11 -9.02 -0.27
N TYR A 171 -9.68 -7.99 -1.00
CA TYR A 171 -9.12 -8.14 -2.34
C TYR A 171 -7.84 -8.98 -2.43
N LYS A 172 -7.17 -9.26 -1.29
CA LYS A 172 -5.96 -10.10 -1.23
C LYS A 172 -6.26 -11.60 -1.24
N GLY A 173 -7.54 -11.99 -1.12
CA GLY A 173 -7.98 -13.36 -1.34
C GLY A 173 -7.56 -14.35 -0.24
N LEU A 174 -7.50 -13.94 1.02
CA LEU A 174 -7.25 -14.87 2.12
C LEU A 174 -8.33 -15.96 2.22
N ASP A 175 -9.57 -15.61 1.94
CA ASP A 175 -10.69 -16.56 1.84
C ASP A 175 -10.44 -17.63 0.77
N ILE A 176 -9.98 -17.21 -0.42
CA ILE A 176 -9.63 -18.12 -1.51
C ILE A 176 -8.47 -19.04 -1.10
N LEU A 177 -7.46 -18.49 -0.42
CA LEU A 177 -6.32 -19.28 0.07
C LEU A 177 -6.76 -20.32 1.11
N LEU A 178 -7.64 -19.96 2.05
CA LEU A 178 -8.17 -20.88 3.06
C LEU A 178 -8.95 -22.03 2.42
N GLU A 179 -9.81 -21.75 1.44
CA GLU A 179 -10.53 -22.78 0.69
C GLU A 179 -9.57 -23.67 -0.12
N ALA A 180 -8.56 -23.09 -0.75
CA ALA A 180 -7.53 -23.85 -1.44
C ALA A 180 -6.69 -24.71 -0.48
N PHE A 181 -6.37 -24.20 0.71
CA PHE A 181 -5.61 -24.90 1.74
C PHE A 181 -6.31 -26.19 2.21
N ARG A 182 -7.65 -26.18 2.23
CA ARG A 182 -8.48 -27.36 2.52
C ARG A 182 -8.17 -28.54 1.59
N LEU A 183 -7.77 -28.27 0.35
CA LEU A 183 -7.51 -29.28 -0.68
C LEU A 183 -6.06 -29.75 -0.73
N LEU A 184 -5.18 -29.12 0.05
CA LEU A 184 -3.75 -29.46 0.06
C LEU A 184 -3.47 -30.71 0.93
N PRO A 185 -2.44 -31.49 0.56
CA PRO A 185 -1.94 -32.58 1.37
C PRO A 185 -1.51 -32.16 2.77
N ASP A 186 -1.46 -33.13 3.70
CA ASP A 186 -1.15 -32.86 5.12
C ASP A 186 0.31 -32.44 5.39
N ASP A 187 1.18 -32.46 4.37
CA ASP A 187 2.57 -31.97 4.45
C ASP A 187 2.71 -30.45 4.25
N TYR A 188 1.59 -29.73 4.08
CA TYR A 188 1.55 -28.27 4.01
C TYR A 188 1.07 -27.65 5.32
N GLN A 189 1.65 -26.52 5.71
CA GLN A 189 1.17 -25.66 6.78
C GLN A 189 1.10 -24.21 6.32
N LEU A 190 0.15 -23.44 6.89
CA LEU A 190 -0.15 -22.07 6.49
C LEU A 190 0.17 -21.11 7.63
N ILE A 191 0.93 -20.06 7.30
CA ILE A 191 1.21 -18.93 8.19
C ILE A 191 0.43 -17.73 7.67
N ILE A 192 -0.38 -17.11 8.52
CA ILE A 192 -1.10 -15.88 8.23
C ILE A 192 -0.49 -14.79 9.12
N ALA A 193 0.30 -13.89 8.54
CA ALA A 193 1.03 -12.84 9.25
C ALA A 193 0.63 -11.46 8.73
N GLY A 194 0.01 -10.65 9.58
CA GLY A 194 -0.37 -9.29 9.24
C GLY A 194 -1.58 -8.76 10.00
N GLU A 195 -1.73 -7.44 10.01
CA GLU A 195 -2.83 -6.77 10.68
C GLU A 195 -4.13 -6.85 9.85
N PRO A 196 -5.26 -7.28 10.43
CA PRO A 196 -6.56 -7.22 9.77
C PRO A 196 -7.02 -5.77 9.56
N TYR A 197 -7.45 -5.46 8.34
CA TYR A 197 -8.10 -4.20 8.02
C TYR A 197 -9.61 -4.34 8.27
N GLY A 198 -10.02 -4.11 9.53
CA GLY A 198 -11.38 -4.36 9.99
C GLY A 198 -11.53 -5.70 10.71
N SER A 199 -12.72 -6.33 10.61
CA SER A 199 -13.01 -7.59 11.30
C SER A 199 -12.32 -8.79 10.63
N PHE A 200 -11.76 -9.67 11.44
CA PHE A 200 -11.21 -10.97 10.99
C PHE A 200 -12.23 -12.11 11.07
N GLU A 201 -13.44 -11.85 11.55
CA GLU A 201 -14.47 -12.87 11.88
C GLU A 201 -14.81 -13.74 10.69
N ARG A 202 -14.99 -13.16 9.49
CA ARG A 202 -15.23 -13.91 8.23
C ARG A 202 -14.19 -15.01 8.00
N TYR A 203 -12.93 -14.71 8.22
CA TYR A 203 -11.84 -15.67 8.02
C TYR A 203 -11.79 -16.70 9.15
N SER A 204 -12.10 -16.29 10.38
CA SER A 204 -12.25 -17.21 11.51
C SER A 204 -13.35 -18.23 11.28
N ASP A 205 -14.48 -17.84 10.69
CA ASP A 205 -15.57 -18.74 10.33
C ASP A 205 -15.13 -19.77 9.30
N ILE A 206 -14.41 -19.34 8.26
CA ILE A 206 -13.86 -20.27 7.26
C ILE A 206 -12.90 -21.25 7.94
N ILE A 207 -11.96 -20.77 8.77
CA ILE A 207 -11.00 -21.63 9.47
C ILE A 207 -11.74 -22.65 10.35
N ARG A 208 -12.76 -22.25 11.11
CA ARG A 208 -13.58 -23.15 11.93
C ARG A 208 -14.32 -24.20 11.12
N SER A 209 -14.65 -23.91 9.87
CA SER A 209 -15.31 -24.86 8.97
C SER A 209 -14.38 -25.90 8.32
N LEU A 210 -13.05 -25.70 8.43
CA LEU A 210 -12.06 -26.64 7.90
C LEU A 210 -12.02 -27.94 8.74
N PRO A 211 -11.53 -29.05 8.18
CA PRO A 211 -11.22 -30.25 8.96
C PRO A 211 -10.23 -29.93 10.09
N THR A 212 -10.36 -30.58 11.24
CA THR A 212 -9.49 -30.36 12.42
C THR A 212 -8.01 -30.49 12.07
N SER A 213 -7.64 -31.48 11.24
CA SER A 213 -6.26 -31.65 10.76
C SER A 213 -5.74 -30.47 9.96
N ALA A 214 -6.59 -29.75 9.24
CA ALA A 214 -6.22 -28.53 8.53
C ALA A 214 -6.10 -27.32 9.49
N GLN A 215 -7.03 -27.19 10.44
CA GLN A 215 -6.97 -26.13 11.46
C GLN A 215 -5.68 -26.17 12.26
N GLU A 216 -5.20 -27.36 12.67
CA GLU A 216 -3.97 -27.58 13.42
C GLU A 216 -2.68 -27.24 12.64
N ARG A 217 -2.80 -26.95 11.36
CA ARG A 217 -1.70 -26.57 10.46
C ARG A 217 -1.75 -25.08 10.05
N ILE A 218 -2.65 -24.29 10.66
CA ILE A 218 -2.76 -22.85 10.43
C ILE A 218 -2.21 -22.10 11.63
N PHE A 219 -1.22 -21.27 11.39
CA PHE A 219 -0.56 -20.42 12.38
C PHE A 219 -0.86 -18.95 12.07
N MET A 220 -1.22 -18.17 13.08
CA MET A 220 -1.65 -16.80 12.90
C MET A 220 -0.86 -15.84 13.77
N ASP A 221 -0.35 -14.75 13.17
CA ASP A 221 0.20 -13.58 13.85
C ASP A 221 -0.53 -12.34 13.34
N LEU A 222 -1.70 -12.06 13.95
CA LEU A 222 -2.65 -11.03 13.50
C LEU A 222 -2.30 -9.66 14.07
N LYS A 223 -1.11 -9.16 13.76
CA LYS A 223 -0.62 -7.85 14.15
C LYS A 223 0.14 -7.18 13.02
N TYR A 224 0.46 -5.91 13.18
CA TYR A 224 1.45 -5.26 12.33
C TYR A 224 2.81 -5.94 12.49
N ILE A 225 3.36 -6.47 11.41
CA ILE A 225 4.68 -7.10 11.40
C ILE A 225 5.72 -6.01 11.15
N LYS A 226 6.63 -5.82 12.11
CA LYS A 226 7.71 -4.83 12.00
C LYS A 226 8.75 -5.25 10.96
N ASP A 227 9.44 -4.29 10.36
CA ASP A 227 10.49 -4.56 9.36
C ASP A 227 11.55 -5.54 9.89
N SER A 228 11.94 -5.42 11.16
CA SER A 228 12.87 -6.34 11.84
C SER A 228 12.34 -7.78 12.03
N GLU A 229 11.05 -8.01 11.81
CA GLU A 229 10.39 -9.33 11.94
C GLU A 229 10.16 -10.02 10.58
N VAL A 230 10.39 -9.31 9.46
CA VAL A 230 10.11 -9.81 8.09
C VAL A 230 11.13 -10.85 7.64
N THR A 231 12.32 -10.90 8.23
CA THR A 231 13.42 -11.82 7.89
C THR A 231 13.61 -12.91 8.92
#